data_2a64fba5486654b406b71b4ab839b882
#
_entry.id   2a64fba5486654b406b71b4ab839b882
#
_cell.length_a   1.000
_cell.length_b   1.000
_cell.length_c   1.000
_cell.angle_alpha   90.00
_cell.angle_beta   90.00
_cell.angle_gamma   90.00
#
_symmetry.space_group_name_H-M   'P 1'
#
loop_
_entity.id
_entity.type
_entity.pdbx_description
1 polymer ?
#
loop_
_entity_poly.entity_id
_entity_poly.type
_entity_poly.pdbx_seq_one_letter_code
_entity_poly.pdbx_strand_id
1 'polypeptide(L)'
;MKIAIVCYPTFGGSGVVATELGLALADHGHEVHFITYKQPVRLDLLSKKIHFHEVTIPDYPLFKYQPYELALSSKLVDMVKLHNIDIMHVHYAIPHAYAGYMAKQMLAEAGIQIPMVTTLHGTDITLVGNHPFYKPAVTFSINNSDCVTSVSQSLKDDTLRLFDIKNTIDVVPNFIDTKRFENQYTDCQRSIMALPHERIITHVSNLRPVKRVQDVIHIFDTVQKEIPSKLLIVGEGPQKEPAELLAESLGIAHKVVFLGNSNEVDKILCFSDLFLLPSEKESFGLAALEAMASGVPIISSNTGGLPEVNIEGQSGFLSPVGNIKEMAANAITILKDDATLDGFKANARKSSKRFDTKTIVPKYEALYEKVLFKSQAP
;
A
#
# COMPACT_ATOMS: atom_id res chain seq x y z
N MET A 1 14.37 -20.78 -2.51
CA MET A 1 15.22 -19.71 -1.95
C MET A 1 14.80 -19.45 -0.52
N LYS A 2 15.74 -18.97 0.31
CA LYS A 2 15.47 -18.43 1.64
C LYS A 2 15.54 -16.90 1.56
N ILE A 3 14.46 -16.23 1.87
CA ILE A 3 14.28 -14.79 1.60
C ILE A 3 14.07 -14.06 2.92
N ALA A 4 14.89 -13.06 3.23
CA ALA A 4 14.62 -12.14 4.33
C ALA A 4 13.75 -10.98 3.83
N ILE A 5 12.62 -10.71 4.46
CA ILE A 5 11.76 -9.56 4.20
C ILE A 5 11.84 -8.59 5.38
N VAL A 6 12.19 -7.34 5.08
CA VAL A 6 12.22 -6.23 6.04
C VAL A 6 11.17 -5.21 5.66
N CYS A 7 10.23 -4.92 6.56
CA CYS A 7 9.14 -3.98 6.28
C CYS A 7 8.64 -3.30 7.56
N TYR A 8 7.81 -2.28 7.41
CA TYR A 8 7.03 -1.76 8.53
C TYR A 8 5.86 -2.69 8.85
N PRO A 9 5.70 -3.16 10.09
CA PRO A 9 4.63 -4.07 10.50
C PRO A 9 3.31 -3.32 10.78
N THR A 10 2.88 -2.46 9.86
CA THR A 10 1.73 -1.56 10.06
C THR A 10 0.58 -1.88 9.11
N PHE A 11 -0.63 -1.40 9.46
CA PHE A 11 -1.82 -1.44 8.59
C PHE A 11 -1.70 -0.60 7.31
N GLY A 12 -0.61 0.15 7.14
CA GLY A 12 -0.35 0.91 5.92
C GLY A 12 -0.11 0.01 4.71
N GLY A 13 -0.43 0.51 3.51
CA GLY A 13 -0.38 -0.27 2.27
C GLY A 13 0.95 -0.99 2.02
N SER A 14 2.08 -0.37 2.37
CA SER A 14 3.41 -0.98 2.21
C SER A 14 3.64 -2.21 3.10
N GLY A 15 3.18 -2.15 4.37
CA GLY A 15 3.28 -3.29 5.30
C GLY A 15 2.41 -4.45 4.84
N VAL A 16 1.20 -4.16 4.39
CA VAL A 16 0.27 -5.17 3.84
C VAL A 16 0.87 -5.82 2.60
N VAL A 17 1.37 -5.04 1.63
CA VAL A 17 1.98 -5.58 0.40
C VAL A 17 3.20 -6.45 0.69
N ALA A 18 4.07 -6.02 1.61
CA ALA A 18 5.24 -6.81 2.00
C ALA A 18 4.84 -8.16 2.64
N THR A 19 3.80 -8.14 3.47
CA THR A 19 3.28 -9.36 4.11
C THR A 19 2.65 -10.31 3.08
N GLU A 20 1.77 -9.81 2.22
CA GLU A 20 1.13 -10.58 1.16
C GLU A 20 2.17 -11.15 0.16
N LEU A 21 3.25 -10.38 -0.13
CA LEU A 21 4.36 -10.90 -0.93
C LEU A 21 5.02 -12.09 -0.27
N GLY A 22 5.37 -11.98 1.01
CA GLY A 22 6.01 -13.08 1.72
C GLY A 22 5.12 -14.32 1.84
N LEU A 23 3.81 -14.14 2.06
CA LEU A 23 2.84 -15.25 2.07
C LEU A 23 2.79 -15.94 0.70
N ALA A 24 2.67 -15.19 -0.38
CA ALA A 24 2.63 -15.73 -1.74
C ALA A 24 3.95 -16.45 -2.13
N LEU A 25 5.09 -15.90 -1.74
CA LEU A 25 6.40 -16.54 -1.95
C LEU A 25 6.50 -17.87 -1.17
N ALA A 26 5.97 -17.93 0.05
CA ALA A 26 5.94 -19.16 0.83
C ALA A 26 5.03 -20.23 0.18
N ASP A 27 3.90 -19.84 -0.40
CA ASP A 27 3.01 -20.71 -1.19
C ASP A 27 3.70 -21.21 -2.46
N HIS A 28 4.58 -20.44 -3.07
CA HIS A 28 5.42 -20.84 -4.21
C HIS A 28 6.62 -21.71 -3.80
N GLY A 29 6.78 -21.98 -2.50
CA GLY A 29 7.77 -22.93 -2.02
C GLY A 29 9.02 -22.33 -1.44
N HIS A 30 9.14 -21.01 -1.38
CA HIS A 30 10.26 -20.33 -0.75
C HIS A 30 10.13 -20.37 0.79
N GLU A 31 11.27 -20.24 1.49
CA GLU A 31 11.31 -20.05 2.94
C GLU A 31 11.48 -18.53 3.21
N VAL A 32 10.55 -17.96 3.98
CA VAL A 32 10.46 -16.51 4.16
C VAL A 32 10.67 -16.14 5.63
N HIS A 33 11.60 -15.24 5.87
CA HIS A 33 11.98 -14.74 7.18
C HIS A 33 11.63 -13.25 7.29
N PHE A 34 10.57 -12.91 8.03
CA PHE A 34 10.24 -11.54 8.34
C PHE A 34 11.10 -11.03 9.49
N ILE A 35 11.83 -9.94 9.27
CA ILE A 35 12.73 -9.33 10.27
C ILE A 35 12.29 -7.89 10.50
N THR A 36 11.60 -7.63 11.61
CA THR A 36 11.02 -6.34 11.97
C THR A 36 10.72 -6.24 13.46
N TYR A 37 10.41 -5.05 13.97
CA TYR A 37 10.24 -4.78 15.42
C TYR A 37 8.91 -5.27 16.01
N LYS A 38 7.99 -5.77 15.21
CA LYS A 38 6.69 -6.34 15.62
C LYS A 38 6.18 -7.27 14.53
N GLN A 39 5.37 -8.26 14.89
CA GLN A 39 4.75 -9.13 13.90
C GLN A 39 3.95 -8.32 12.88
N PRO A 40 4.22 -8.49 11.57
CA PRO A 40 3.47 -7.83 10.51
C PRO A 40 1.97 -8.12 10.57
N VAL A 41 1.19 -7.13 10.20
CA VAL A 41 -0.26 -7.28 10.08
C VAL A 41 -0.58 -8.32 9.00
N ARG A 42 -1.58 -9.17 9.24
CA ARG A 42 -2.00 -10.29 8.38
C ARG A 42 -0.99 -11.44 8.27
N LEU A 43 0.14 -11.42 9.00
CA LEU A 43 1.10 -12.51 8.94
C LEU A 43 0.52 -13.77 9.61
N ASP A 44 0.36 -14.82 8.80
CA ASP A 44 -0.01 -16.15 9.30
C ASP A 44 1.25 -16.97 9.60
N LEU A 45 1.47 -17.27 10.87
CA LEU A 45 2.60 -18.06 11.35
C LEU A 45 2.32 -19.58 11.35
N LEU A 46 1.15 -20.03 10.89
CA LEU A 46 0.83 -21.44 10.81
C LEU A 46 1.55 -22.14 9.64
N SER A 47 2.07 -21.39 8.67
CA SER A 47 2.90 -21.94 7.60
C SER A 47 4.29 -22.32 8.12
N LYS A 48 4.73 -23.54 7.81
CA LYS A 48 6.09 -24.03 8.15
C LYS A 48 7.22 -23.31 7.42
N LYS A 49 6.91 -22.52 6.40
CA LYS A 49 7.87 -21.78 5.56
C LYS A 49 7.96 -20.31 5.92
N ILE A 50 7.20 -19.87 6.92
CA ILE A 50 7.19 -18.48 7.36
C ILE A 50 7.75 -18.40 8.77
N HIS A 51 8.73 -17.53 8.91
CA HIS A 51 9.41 -17.27 10.18
C HIS A 51 9.35 -15.79 10.51
N PHE A 52 9.12 -15.47 11.78
CA PHE A 52 9.18 -14.09 12.27
C PHE A 52 10.30 -13.94 13.28
N HIS A 53 11.10 -12.90 13.09
CA HIS A 53 12.24 -12.57 13.94
C HIS A 53 12.10 -11.12 14.40
N GLU A 54 11.85 -10.95 15.68
CA GLU A 54 11.70 -9.63 16.26
C GLU A 54 13.05 -8.91 16.41
N VAL A 55 13.06 -7.64 15.99
CA VAL A 55 14.18 -6.72 16.22
C VAL A 55 13.93 -5.98 17.52
N THR A 56 14.58 -6.44 18.57
CA THR A 56 14.51 -5.83 19.90
C THR A 56 15.65 -4.85 20.07
N ILE A 57 15.35 -3.64 20.55
CA ILE A 57 16.35 -2.62 20.84
C ILE A 57 16.56 -2.61 22.36
N PRO A 58 17.77 -2.95 22.84
CA PRO A 58 18.07 -2.86 24.26
C PRO A 58 17.92 -1.42 24.76
N ASP A 59 17.26 -1.23 25.89
CA ASP A 59 17.20 0.07 26.51
C ASP A 59 18.58 0.40 27.12
N TYR A 60 19.14 1.55 26.72
CA TYR A 60 20.42 2.01 27.20
C TYR A 60 20.34 3.51 27.55
N PRO A 61 20.61 3.90 28.80
CA PRO A 61 20.33 5.25 29.30
C PRO A 61 21.00 6.40 28.53
N LEU A 62 22.09 6.14 27.81
CA LEU A 62 22.77 7.17 26.99
C LEU A 62 22.13 7.37 25.62
N PHE A 63 21.24 6.48 25.18
CA PHE A 63 20.55 6.66 23.91
C PHE A 63 19.30 7.53 24.11
N LYS A 64 19.41 8.81 23.76
CA LYS A 64 18.25 9.70 23.72
C LYS A 64 17.17 9.21 22.75
N TYR A 65 17.60 8.60 21.63
CA TYR A 65 16.75 7.96 20.63
C TYR A 65 17.26 6.53 20.43
N GLN A 66 16.34 5.59 20.36
CA GLN A 66 16.69 4.19 20.15
C GLN A 66 17.26 3.98 18.75
N PRO A 67 18.48 3.43 18.58
CA PRO A 67 19.14 3.26 17.28
C PRO A 67 18.59 2.03 16.55
N TYR A 68 17.39 2.15 15.98
CA TYR A 68 16.71 1.06 15.30
C TYR A 68 17.53 0.48 14.14
N GLU A 69 18.16 1.32 13.35
CA GLU A 69 18.97 0.92 12.18
C GLU A 69 20.15 0.04 12.58
N LEU A 70 20.79 0.35 13.72
CA LEU A 70 21.88 -0.49 14.27
C LEU A 70 21.37 -1.85 14.71
N ALA A 71 20.26 -1.88 15.44
CA ALA A 71 19.67 -3.14 15.92
C ALA A 71 19.20 -3.99 14.73
N LEU A 72 18.56 -3.39 13.73
CA LEU A 72 18.10 -4.07 12.52
C LEU A 72 19.28 -4.64 11.72
N SER A 73 20.34 -3.86 11.47
CA SER A 73 21.50 -4.35 10.73
C SER A 73 22.22 -5.50 11.43
N SER A 74 22.38 -5.43 12.75
CA SER A 74 22.95 -6.52 13.54
C SER A 74 22.05 -7.77 13.48
N LYS A 75 20.73 -7.60 13.65
CA LYS A 75 19.78 -8.72 13.57
C LYS A 75 19.78 -9.38 12.18
N LEU A 76 19.90 -8.59 11.12
CA LEU A 76 20.02 -9.12 9.74
C LEU A 76 21.26 -10.00 9.60
N VAL A 77 22.43 -9.56 10.11
CA VAL A 77 23.65 -10.36 10.10
C VAL A 77 23.46 -11.70 10.79
N ASP A 78 22.86 -11.69 11.98
CA ASP A 78 22.61 -12.93 12.75
C ASP A 78 21.67 -13.87 11.98
N MET A 79 20.58 -13.34 11.42
CA MET A 79 19.59 -14.16 10.72
C MET A 79 20.14 -14.74 9.42
N VAL A 80 20.92 -13.96 8.68
CA VAL A 80 21.59 -14.45 7.45
C VAL A 80 22.51 -15.61 7.78
N LYS A 81 23.35 -15.49 8.82
CA LYS A 81 24.27 -16.54 9.24
C LYS A 81 23.55 -17.78 9.79
N LEU A 82 22.54 -17.58 10.64
CA LEU A 82 21.84 -18.68 11.31
C LEU A 82 20.99 -19.52 10.36
N HIS A 83 20.31 -18.86 9.42
CA HIS A 83 19.34 -19.52 8.53
C HIS A 83 19.86 -19.74 7.12
N ASN A 84 21.08 -19.28 6.78
CA ASN A 84 21.64 -19.31 5.42
C ASN A 84 20.70 -18.65 4.42
N ILE A 85 20.33 -17.39 4.69
CA ILE A 85 19.44 -16.60 3.81
C ILE A 85 20.15 -16.30 2.50
N ASP A 86 19.46 -16.51 1.39
CA ASP A 86 20.00 -16.34 0.04
C ASP A 86 19.92 -14.88 -0.44
N ILE A 87 18.87 -14.14 -0.04
CA ILE A 87 18.58 -12.78 -0.52
C ILE A 87 17.84 -11.97 0.53
N MET A 88 18.14 -10.68 0.62
CA MET A 88 17.38 -9.70 1.42
C MET A 88 16.47 -8.90 0.51
N HIS A 89 15.19 -8.82 0.84
CA HIS A 89 14.24 -7.88 0.24
C HIS A 89 13.77 -6.88 1.30
N VAL A 90 14.17 -5.63 1.13
CA VAL A 90 13.85 -4.55 2.05
C VAL A 90 12.86 -3.59 1.43
N HIS A 91 11.83 -3.24 2.19
CA HIS A 91 10.82 -2.27 1.78
C HIS A 91 11.16 -0.91 2.40
N TYR A 92 11.25 0.13 1.59
CA TYR A 92 11.73 1.49 1.86
C TYR A 92 13.25 1.70 1.76
N ALA A 93 13.63 2.79 1.11
CA ALA A 93 15.02 3.25 1.00
C ALA A 93 15.61 3.56 2.38
N ILE A 94 14.83 4.17 3.27
CA ILE A 94 15.17 4.44 4.66
C ILE A 94 14.00 4.03 5.58
N PRO A 95 14.28 3.48 6.76
CA PRO A 95 15.59 3.11 7.30
C PRO A 95 16.08 1.73 6.79
N HIS A 96 15.23 0.96 6.10
CA HIS A 96 15.44 -0.48 5.89
C HIS A 96 16.57 -0.78 4.91
N ALA A 97 16.63 -0.12 3.73
CA ALA A 97 17.74 -0.36 2.79
C ALA A 97 19.08 0.16 3.33
N TYR A 98 19.06 1.26 4.11
CA TYR A 98 20.24 1.72 4.81
C TYR A 98 20.77 0.66 5.79
N ALA A 99 19.92 0.11 6.65
CA ALA A 99 20.28 -0.95 7.59
C ALA A 99 20.70 -2.25 6.87
N GLY A 100 20.01 -2.59 5.77
CA GLY A 100 20.35 -3.74 4.93
C GLY A 100 21.74 -3.61 4.30
N TYR A 101 22.10 -2.42 3.82
CA TYR A 101 23.45 -2.15 3.30
C TYR A 101 24.52 -2.31 4.38
N MET A 102 24.27 -1.80 5.60
CA MET A 102 25.21 -1.98 6.71
C MET A 102 25.38 -3.46 7.09
N ALA A 103 24.28 -4.23 7.07
CA ALA A 103 24.35 -5.68 7.24
C ALA A 103 25.19 -6.36 6.15
N LYS A 104 25.05 -5.96 4.88
CA LYS A 104 25.87 -6.47 3.77
C LYS A 104 27.36 -6.22 4.02
N GLN A 105 27.74 -5.03 4.50
CA GLN A 105 29.14 -4.71 4.76
C GLN A 105 29.71 -5.60 5.88
N MET A 106 28.98 -5.75 7.00
CA MET A 106 29.40 -6.63 8.10
C MET A 106 29.50 -8.11 7.69
N LEU A 107 28.60 -8.57 6.80
CA LEU A 107 28.64 -9.93 6.26
C LEU A 107 29.81 -10.11 5.29
N ALA A 108 30.13 -9.12 4.46
CA ALA A 108 31.25 -9.17 3.53
C ALA A 108 32.59 -9.28 4.26
N GLU A 109 32.79 -8.61 5.39
CA GLU A 109 33.96 -8.77 6.25
C GLU A 109 34.09 -10.21 6.78
N ALA A 110 32.95 -10.91 6.95
CA ALA A 110 32.93 -12.32 7.34
C ALA A 110 32.98 -13.29 6.13
N GLY A 111 33.24 -12.79 4.92
CA GLY A 111 33.33 -13.57 3.69
C GLY A 111 31.96 -14.00 3.11
N ILE A 112 30.85 -13.43 3.60
CA ILE A 112 29.48 -13.75 3.14
C ILE A 112 29.01 -12.63 2.23
N GLN A 113 28.70 -12.97 0.96
CA GLN A 113 28.08 -12.05 0.02
C GLN A 113 26.58 -12.33 -0.08
N ILE A 114 25.74 -11.31 0.16
CA ILE A 114 24.29 -11.42 0.07
C ILE A 114 23.73 -10.29 -0.78
N PRO A 115 22.93 -10.58 -1.81
CA PRO A 115 22.26 -9.55 -2.59
C PRO A 115 21.06 -8.95 -1.87
N MET A 116 20.76 -7.67 -2.20
CA MET A 116 19.66 -6.91 -1.62
C MET A 116 18.78 -6.28 -2.70
N VAL A 117 17.48 -6.58 -2.63
CA VAL A 117 16.44 -5.90 -3.41
C VAL A 117 15.78 -4.85 -2.53
N THR A 118 15.55 -3.65 -3.07
CA THR A 118 14.87 -2.55 -2.38
C THR A 118 13.61 -2.15 -3.13
N THR A 119 12.43 -2.20 -2.46
CA THR A 119 11.17 -1.69 -3.02
C THR A 119 10.83 -0.32 -2.41
N LEU A 120 10.64 0.68 -3.29
CA LEU A 120 10.25 2.05 -2.95
C LEU A 120 8.72 2.14 -2.87
N HIS A 121 8.20 2.79 -1.80
CA HIS A 121 6.77 2.87 -1.53
C HIS A 121 6.15 4.27 -1.59
N GLY A 122 6.97 5.31 -1.63
CA GLY A 122 6.55 6.70 -1.82
C GLY A 122 6.77 7.60 -0.62
N THR A 123 6.44 7.22 0.60
CA THR A 123 6.72 8.02 1.80
C THR A 123 8.23 8.27 1.95
N ASP A 124 9.03 7.27 1.65
CA ASP A 124 10.49 7.30 1.62
C ASP A 124 11.08 8.15 0.49
N ILE A 125 10.28 8.56 -0.47
CA ILE A 125 10.69 9.33 -1.65
C ILE A 125 10.11 10.74 -1.61
N THR A 126 8.78 10.86 -1.67
CA THR A 126 8.10 12.14 -1.90
C THR A 126 7.80 12.92 -0.62
N LEU A 127 7.81 12.26 0.55
CA LEU A 127 7.54 12.88 1.85
C LEU A 127 8.82 12.96 2.68
N VAL A 128 9.07 11.96 3.51
CA VAL A 128 10.21 11.97 4.44
C VAL A 128 11.55 12.01 3.70
N GLY A 129 11.70 11.20 2.66
CA GLY A 129 12.95 11.08 1.91
C GLY A 129 13.36 12.35 1.16
N ASN A 130 12.40 13.17 0.75
CA ASN A 130 12.69 14.44 0.07
C ASN A 130 13.10 15.57 1.04
N HIS A 131 13.00 15.34 2.34
CA HIS A 131 13.51 16.32 3.31
C HIS A 131 15.04 16.42 3.18
N PRO A 132 15.64 17.65 3.10
CA PRO A 132 17.07 17.83 2.87
C PRO A 132 17.98 17.02 3.80
N PHE A 133 17.53 16.83 5.04
CA PHE A 133 18.27 16.07 6.04
C PHE A 133 18.39 14.56 5.70
N TYR A 134 17.36 13.96 5.10
CA TYR A 134 17.34 12.53 4.77
C TYR A 134 17.75 12.22 3.33
N LYS A 135 17.73 13.22 2.46
CA LYS A 135 18.02 13.05 1.02
C LYS A 135 19.36 12.35 0.73
N PRO A 136 20.48 12.66 1.41
CA PRO A 136 21.74 11.95 1.22
C PRO A 136 21.64 10.46 1.53
N ALA A 137 20.96 10.10 2.65
CA ALA A 137 20.80 8.70 3.05
C ALA A 137 19.91 7.92 2.07
N VAL A 138 18.84 8.52 1.56
CA VAL A 138 17.96 7.92 0.54
C VAL A 138 18.72 7.66 -0.75
N THR A 139 19.45 8.67 -1.27
CA THR A 139 20.28 8.54 -2.47
C THR A 139 21.31 7.43 -2.32
N PHE A 140 22.00 7.40 -1.18
CA PHE A 140 22.99 6.39 -0.85
C PHE A 140 22.37 4.99 -0.84
N SER A 141 21.25 4.81 -0.13
CA SER A 141 20.60 3.50 0.02
C SER A 141 20.13 2.93 -1.31
N ILE A 142 19.51 3.76 -2.16
CA ILE A 142 19.05 3.36 -3.48
C ILE A 142 20.24 2.97 -4.37
N ASN A 143 21.31 3.77 -4.39
CA ASN A 143 22.47 3.53 -5.24
C ASN A 143 23.33 2.33 -4.80
N ASN A 144 23.19 1.86 -3.58
CA ASN A 144 23.88 0.70 -3.03
C ASN A 144 23.01 -0.58 -2.91
N SER A 145 21.82 -0.57 -3.49
CA SER A 145 20.97 -1.76 -3.65
C SER A 145 21.35 -2.50 -4.93
N ASP A 146 21.32 -3.84 -4.92
CA ASP A 146 21.65 -4.66 -6.10
C ASP A 146 20.51 -4.65 -7.13
N CYS A 147 19.28 -4.45 -6.67
CA CYS A 147 18.11 -4.21 -7.50
C CYS A 147 17.17 -3.24 -6.78
N VAL A 148 16.57 -2.34 -7.54
CA VAL A 148 15.60 -1.37 -7.01
C VAL A 148 14.29 -1.49 -7.76
N THR A 149 13.18 -1.58 -7.02
CA THR A 149 11.82 -1.58 -7.60
C THR A 149 11.01 -0.39 -7.09
N SER A 150 10.08 0.05 -7.90
CA SER A 150 9.09 1.06 -7.57
C SER A 150 7.68 0.52 -7.78
N VAL A 151 6.75 0.91 -6.92
CA VAL A 151 5.35 0.43 -6.97
C VAL A 151 4.51 1.06 -8.09
N SER A 152 5.04 2.05 -8.81
CA SER A 152 4.40 2.68 -9.96
C SER A 152 5.43 3.37 -10.86
N GLN A 153 5.06 3.64 -12.11
CA GLN A 153 5.88 4.45 -13.00
C GLN A 153 6.03 5.88 -12.48
N SER A 154 4.93 6.45 -11.98
CA SER A 154 4.93 7.78 -11.38
C SER A 154 5.93 7.90 -10.21
N LEU A 155 5.99 6.91 -9.33
CA LEU A 155 6.95 6.95 -8.22
C LEU A 155 8.40 6.79 -8.70
N LYS A 156 8.64 5.96 -9.73
CA LYS A 156 9.94 5.87 -10.39
C LYS A 156 10.38 7.23 -10.94
N ASP A 157 9.50 7.90 -11.68
CA ASP A 157 9.79 9.19 -12.29
C ASP A 157 10.06 10.27 -11.23
N ASP A 158 9.28 10.29 -10.15
CA ASP A 158 9.53 11.15 -9.00
C ASP A 158 10.89 10.87 -8.34
N THR A 159 11.25 9.58 -8.19
CA THR A 159 12.54 9.19 -7.62
C THR A 159 13.71 9.70 -8.46
N LEU A 160 13.65 9.50 -9.77
CA LEU A 160 14.71 9.96 -10.69
C LEU A 160 14.78 11.50 -10.77
N ARG A 161 13.66 12.19 -10.61
CA ARG A 161 13.61 13.66 -10.59
C ARG A 161 14.14 14.25 -9.29
N LEU A 162 13.91 13.60 -8.15
CA LEU A 162 14.23 14.15 -6.82
C LEU A 162 15.64 13.80 -6.34
N PHE A 163 16.22 12.69 -6.82
CA PHE A 163 17.48 12.13 -6.34
C PHE A 163 18.44 11.83 -7.50
N ASP A 164 19.75 11.90 -7.22
CA ASP A 164 20.79 11.49 -8.16
C ASP A 164 20.96 9.96 -8.10
N ILE A 165 20.14 9.25 -8.88
CA ILE A 165 20.07 7.80 -8.90
C ILE A 165 20.88 7.26 -10.09
N LYS A 166 21.82 6.35 -9.80
CA LYS A 166 22.67 5.66 -10.78
C LYS A 166 22.10 4.30 -11.19
N ASN A 167 21.34 3.67 -10.29
CA ASN A 167 20.72 2.37 -10.51
C ASN A 167 19.49 2.48 -11.43
N THR A 168 19.26 1.43 -12.22
CA THR A 168 17.97 1.26 -12.88
C THR A 168 16.89 0.94 -11.84
N ILE A 169 15.71 1.51 -12.02
CA ILE A 169 14.52 1.21 -11.18
C ILE A 169 13.55 0.43 -12.04
N ASP A 170 13.25 -0.80 -11.64
CA ASP A 170 12.22 -1.62 -12.27
C ASP A 170 10.85 -1.29 -11.69
N VAL A 171 9.80 -1.22 -12.50
CA VAL A 171 8.43 -0.99 -12.02
C VAL A 171 7.75 -2.32 -11.77
N VAL A 172 7.47 -2.61 -10.50
CA VAL A 172 6.67 -3.76 -10.08
C VAL A 172 5.49 -3.22 -9.26
N PRO A 173 4.29 -3.16 -9.85
CA PRO A 173 3.13 -2.60 -9.18
C PRO A 173 2.79 -3.34 -7.89
N ASN A 174 2.17 -2.63 -6.94
CA ASN A 174 1.49 -3.28 -5.83
C ASN A 174 0.40 -4.22 -6.34
N PHE A 175 0.02 -5.18 -5.54
CA PHE A 175 -0.91 -6.24 -5.91
C PHE A 175 -1.79 -6.64 -4.73
N ILE A 176 -2.81 -7.40 -5.03
CA ILE A 176 -3.72 -8.03 -4.06
C ILE A 176 -4.03 -9.46 -4.49
N ASP A 177 -4.45 -10.30 -3.56
CA ASP A 177 -5.15 -11.54 -3.88
C ASP A 177 -6.61 -11.19 -4.26
N THR A 178 -6.89 -11.14 -5.58
CA THR A 178 -8.22 -10.79 -6.07
C THR A 178 -9.30 -11.78 -5.61
N LYS A 179 -8.96 -13.04 -5.34
CA LYS A 179 -9.91 -14.04 -4.85
C LYS A 179 -10.52 -13.67 -3.50
N ARG A 180 -9.75 -13.01 -2.65
CA ARG A 180 -10.22 -12.52 -1.35
C ARG A 180 -11.39 -11.55 -1.52
N PHE A 181 -11.39 -10.76 -2.58
CA PHE A 181 -12.39 -9.73 -2.88
C PHE A 181 -13.48 -10.21 -3.84
N GLU A 182 -13.25 -11.30 -4.59
CA GLU A 182 -14.25 -11.92 -5.48
C GLU A 182 -15.30 -12.73 -4.73
N ASN A 183 -15.01 -13.18 -3.51
CA ASN A 183 -15.95 -13.94 -2.71
C ASN A 183 -17.14 -13.03 -2.38
N GLN A 184 -18.25 -13.26 -3.08
CA GLN A 184 -19.54 -12.73 -2.69
C GLN A 184 -19.85 -13.32 -1.31
N TYR A 185 -19.65 -12.51 -0.28
CA TYR A 185 -20.16 -12.87 1.04
C TYR A 185 -21.66 -13.07 0.88
N THR A 186 -22.12 -14.31 1.00
CA THR A 186 -23.56 -14.65 1.01
C THR A 186 -24.32 -13.88 2.10
N ASP A 187 -23.56 -13.25 2.99
CA ASP A 187 -24.03 -12.49 4.17
C ASP A 187 -23.55 -11.03 4.10
N CYS A 188 -23.62 -10.42 2.92
CA CYS A 188 -23.30 -9.01 2.74
C CYS A 188 -24.39 -8.18 3.46
N GLN A 189 -24.10 -7.75 4.69
CA GLN A 189 -25.04 -7.11 5.60
C GLN A 189 -25.33 -5.64 5.21
N ARG A 190 -25.57 -5.37 3.93
CA ARG A 190 -25.88 -4.05 3.39
C ARG A 190 -27.03 -3.37 4.13
N SER A 191 -28.06 -4.14 4.51
CA SER A 191 -29.26 -3.65 5.19
C SER A 191 -29.01 -3.05 6.58
N ILE A 192 -27.86 -3.36 7.21
CA ILE A 192 -27.45 -2.75 8.48
C ILE A 192 -26.96 -1.31 8.25
N MET A 193 -26.39 -1.04 7.08
CA MET A 193 -25.70 0.24 6.77
C MET A 193 -26.61 1.22 6.03
N ALA A 194 -27.49 0.74 5.14
CA ALA A 194 -28.30 1.59 4.29
C ALA A 194 -29.65 0.96 3.94
N LEU A 195 -30.64 1.79 3.62
CA LEU A 195 -31.92 1.36 3.07
C LEU A 195 -31.76 0.81 1.65
N PRO A 196 -32.70 -0.02 1.14
CA PRO A 196 -32.57 -0.63 -0.20
C PRO A 196 -32.37 0.36 -1.36
N HIS A 197 -32.92 1.57 -1.23
CA HIS A 197 -32.85 2.61 -2.25
C HIS A 197 -31.67 3.58 -2.06
N GLU A 198 -30.90 3.46 -0.98
CA GLU A 198 -29.71 4.29 -0.73
C GLU A 198 -28.48 3.68 -1.36
N ARG A 199 -27.61 4.52 -1.94
CA ARG A 199 -26.27 4.14 -2.40
C ARG A 199 -25.29 4.20 -1.25
N ILE A 200 -24.31 3.30 -1.23
CA ILE A 200 -23.22 3.31 -0.25
C ILE A 200 -21.95 3.81 -0.93
N ILE A 201 -21.47 4.95 -0.46
CA ILE A 201 -20.20 5.55 -0.88
C ILE A 201 -19.17 5.28 0.22
N THR A 202 -17.97 4.84 -0.14
CA THR A 202 -16.96 4.42 0.84
C THR A 202 -15.64 5.15 0.61
N HIS A 203 -14.95 5.48 1.68
CA HIS A 203 -13.57 5.97 1.70
C HIS A 203 -12.75 5.14 2.70
N VAL A 204 -11.57 4.69 2.30
CA VAL A 204 -10.66 3.92 3.17
C VAL A 204 -9.29 4.58 3.15
N SER A 205 -8.82 5.06 4.30
CA SER A 205 -7.47 5.62 4.43
C SER A 205 -7.03 5.77 5.89
N ASN A 206 -5.77 6.15 6.10
CA ASN A 206 -5.25 6.54 7.42
C ASN A 206 -5.59 7.99 7.82
N LEU A 207 -6.60 8.60 7.26
CA LEU A 207 -7.18 9.92 7.52
C LEU A 207 -6.13 11.03 7.78
N ARG A 208 -5.04 11.04 7.00
CA ARG A 208 -4.00 12.09 7.02
C ARG A 208 -4.40 13.25 6.09
N PRO A 209 -3.84 14.47 6.27
CA PRO A 209 -4.14 15.63 5.41
C PRO A 209 -4.00 15.34 3.91
N VAL A 210 -2.99 14.59 3.51
CA VAL A 210 -2.74 14.18 2.12
C VAL A 210 -3.89 13.36 1.50
N LYS A 211 -4.78 12.78 2.32
CA LYS A 211 -5.96 12.01 1.87
C LYS A 211 -7.19 12.87 1.61
N ARG A 212 -7.15 14.17 2.02
CA ARG A 212 -8.19 15.17 1.74
C ARG A 212 -9.60 14.69 2.14
N VAL A 213 -9.71 14.17 3.36
CA VAL A 213 -10.97 13.58 3.87
C VAL A 213 -12.11 14.61 3.88
N GLN A 214 -11.81 15.89 4.06
CA GLN A 214 -12.80 16.97 3.98
C GLN A 214 -13.40 17.07 2.57
N ASP A 215 -12.60 16.84 1.52
CA ASP A 215 -13.11 16.80 0.15
C ASP A 215 -14.07 15.62 -0.04
N VAL A 216 -13.82 14.47 0.60
CA VAL A 216 -14.77 13.34 0.60
C VAL A 216 -16.12 13.77 1.16
N ILE A 217 -16.15 14.53 2.26
CA ILE A 217 -17.39 15.04 2.87
C ILE A 217 -18.09 16.01 1.91
N HIS A 218 -17.37 16.95 1.28
CA HIS A 218 -17.97 17.91 0.33
C HIS A 218 -18.50 17.25 -0.95
N ILE A 219 -17.78 16.26 -1.49
CA ILE A 219 -18.24 15.45 -2.62
C ILE A 219 -19.54 14.74 -2.23
N PHE A 220 -19.53 14.07 -1.08
CA PHE A 220 -20.70 13.38 -0.56
C PHE A 220 -21.88 14.30 -0.32
N ASP A 221 -21.69 15.49 0.27
CA ASP A 221 -22.74 16.48 0.46
C ASP A 221 -23.44 16.86 -0.85
N THR A 222 -22.67 16.97 -1.92
CA THR A 222 -23.23 17.24 -3.25
C THR A 222 -24.00 16.06 -3.79
N VAL A 223 -23.44 14.85 -3.73
CA VAL A 223 -24.05 13.63 -4.27
C VAL A 223 -25.35 13.28 -3.54
N GLN A 224 -25.38 13.36 -2.20
CA GLN A 224 -26.54 12.97 -1.39
C GLN A 224 -27.76 13.88 -1.56
N LYS A 225 -27.60 15.07 -2.15
CA LYS A 225 -28.71 15.98 -2.51
C LYS A 225 -29.49 15.50 -3.75
N GLU A 226 -28.81 14.75 -4.63
CA GLU A 226 -29.42 14.23 -5.86
C GLU A 226 -29.74 12.73 -5.74
N ILE A 227 -28.89 11.96 -5.07
CA ILE A 227 -29.01 10.51 -4.95
C ILE A 227 -29.00 10.12 -3.47
N PRO A 228 -30.10 9.53 -2.94
CA PRO A 228 -30.13 9.04 -1.56
C PRO A 228 -28.93 8.13 -1.28
N SER A 229 -28.09 8.54 -0.33
CA SER A 229 -26.80 7.86 -0.11
C SER A 229 -26.38 7.88 1.36
N LYS A 230 -25.51 6.93 1.74
CA LYS A 230 -24.73 6.89 2.97
C LYS A 230 -23.25 6.94 2.64
N LEU A 231 -22.45 7.60 3.51
CA LEU A 231 -21.01 7.61 3.42
C LEU A 231 -20.41 6.78 4.55
N LEU A 232 -19.53 5.84 4.18
CA LEU A 232 -18.74 5.07 5.12
C LEU A 232 -17.28 5.51 5.05
N ILE A 233 -16.71 5.89 6.19
CA ILE A 233 -15.30 6.26 6.31
C ILE A 233 -14.60 5.22 7.19
N VAL A 234 -13.62 4.53 6.61
CA VAL A 234 -12.83 3.49 7.26
C VAL A 234 -11.41 3.97 7.49
N GLY A 235 -10.96 3.87 8.71
CA GLY A 235 -9.63 4.24 9.15
C GLY A 235 -9.62 5.26 10.28
N GLU A 236 -8.44 5.53 10.79
CA GLU A 236 -8.18 6.48 11.87
C GLU A 236 -7.06 7.45 11.46
N GLY A 237 -7.08 8.65 12.04
CA GLY A 237 -6.05 9.64 11.79
C GLY A 237 -6.47 11.06 12.15
N PRO A 238 -5.56 12.02 12.02
CA PRO A 238 -5.75 13.41 12.51
C PRO A 238 -6.86 14.18 11.79
N GLN A 239 -7.35 13.69 10.64
CA GLN A 239 -8.44 14.34 9.91
C GLN A 239 -9.82 13.79 10.25
N LYS A 240 -9.96 12.85 11.21
CA LYS A 240 -11.25 12.29 11.61
C LYS A 240 -12.14 13.37 12.24
N GLU A 241 -11.69 13.95 13.35
CA GLU A 241 -12.44 15.01 14.05
C GLU A 241 -12.79 16.20 13.15
N PRO A 242 -11.85 16.78 12.35
CA PRO A 242 -12.20 17.81 11.38
C PRO A 242 -13.28 17.39 10.37
N ALA A 243 -13.30 16.12 9.94
CA ALA A 243 -14.31 15.61 9.01
C ALA A 243 -15.68 15.41 9.70
N GLU A 244 -15.70 14.96 10.94
CA GLU A 244 -16.92 14.86 11.76
C GLU A 244 -17.56 16.23 11.97
N LEU A 245 -16.81 17.23 12.41
CA LEU A 245 -17.28 18.61 12.58
C LEU A 245 -17.79 19.22 11.27
N LEU A 246 -17.12 18.95 10.15
CA LEU A 246 -17.58 19.38 8.84
C LEU A 246 -18.92 18.76 8.46
N ALA A 247 -19.10 17.44 8.69
CA ALA A 247 -20.35 16.75 8.42
C ALA A 247 -21.51 17.31 9.28
N GLU A 248 -21.23 17.65 10.54
CA GLU A 248 -22.19 18.32 11.43
C GLU A 248 -22.57 19.71 10.90
N SER A 249 -21.58 20.51 10.52
CA SER A 249 -21.80 21.88 10.02
C SER A 249 -22.64 21.92 8.73
N LEU A 250 -22.53 20.87 7.91
CA LEU A 250 -23.32 20.69 6.70
C LEU A 250 -24.69 20.03 6.96
N GLY A 251 -24.98 19.61 8.19
CA GLY A 251 -26.24 18.94 8.57
C GLY A 251 -26.37 17.50 8.07
N ILE A 252 -25.28 16.87 7.64
CA ILE A 252 -25.28 15.51 7.04
C ILE A 252 -24.68 14.44 7.94
N ALA A 253 -24.31 14.75 9.18
CA ALA A 253 -23.68 13.81 10.11
C ALA A 253 -24.46 12.49 10.25
N HIS A 254 -25.80 12.54 10.22
CA HIS A 254 -26.66 11.35 10.30
C HIS A 254 -26.56 10.40 9.09
N LYS A 255 -25.89 10.81 8.00
CA LYS A 255 -25.63 10.01 6.80
C LYS A 255 -24.17 9.55 6.69
N VAL A 256 -23.29 9.97 7.60
CA VAL A 256 -21.86 9.64 7.60
C VAL A 256 -21.54 8.71 8.76
N VAL A 257 -20.92 7.58 8.47
CA VAL A 257 -20.54 6.58 9.47
C VAL A 257 -19.02 6.42 9.47
N PHE A 258 -18.39 6.70 10.61
CA PHE A 258 -16.97 6.46 10.83
C PHE A 258 -16.79 5.08 11.49
N LEU A 259 -16.18 4.15 10.78
CA LEU A 259 -16.03 2.75 11.22
C LEU A 259 -14.71 2.47 11.97
N GLY A 260 -13.80 3.47 12.06
CA GLY A 260 -12.48 3.25 12.62
C GLY A 260 -11.60 2.32 11.77
N ASN A 261 -10.53 1.78 12.37
CA ASN A 261 -9.68 0.80 11.68
C ASN A 261 -10.38 -0.56 11.56
N SER A 262 -10.31 -1.16 10.40
CA SER A 262 -10.88 -2.48 10.14
C SER A 262 -9.87 -3.42 9.46
N ASN A 263 -9.84 -4.67 9.89
CA ASN A 263 -9.15 -5.78 9.22
C ASN A 263 -10.01 -6.42 8.11
N GLU A 264 -11.30 -6.08 8.07
CA GLU A 264 -12.33 -6.67 7.21
C GLU A 264 -12.81 -5.67 6.16
N VAL A 265 -11.87 -4.92 5.56
CA VAL A 265 -12.17 -3.93 4.51
C VAL A 265 -12.88 -4.58 3.33
N ASP A 266 -12.54 -5.81 2.99
CA ASP A 266 -13.19 -6.65 1.98
C ASP A 266 -14.69 -6.84 2.26
N LYS A 267 -15.12 -7.04 3.51
CA LYS A 267 -16.52 -7.14 3.89
C LYS A 267 -17.26 -5.80 3.76
N ILE A 268 -16.60 -4.69 4.02
CA ILE A 268 -17.19 -3.35 3.85
C ILE A 268 -17.30 -3.02 2.36
N LEU A 269 -16.29 -3.32 1.57
CA LEU A 269 -16.29 -3.06 0.14
C LEU A 269 -17.32 -3.91 -0.62
N CYS A 270 -17.68 -5.10 -0.13
CA CYS A 270 -18.66 -5.97 -0.81
C CYS A 270 -20.03 -5.33 -0.98
N PHE A 271 -20.45 -4.43 -0.09
CA PHE A 271 -21.72 -3.72 -0.17
C PHE A 271 -21.60 -2.25 -0.62
N SER A 272 -20.41 -1.80 -0.97
CA SER A 272 -20.17 -0.45 -1.46
C SER A 272 -20.57 -0.29 -2.94
N ASP A 273 -21.07 0.87 -3.30
CA ASP A 273 -21.46 1.20 -4.67
C ASP A 273 -20.46 2.10 -5.37
N LEU A 274 -19.73 2.93 -4.61
CA LEU A 274 -18.72 3.85 -5.11
C LEU A 274 -17.61 4.04 -4.08
N PHE A 275 -16.39 4.24 -4.57
CA PHE A 275 -15.23 4.53 -3.73
C PHE A 275 -14.67 5.92 -4.05
N LEU A 276 -14.45 6.75 -3.02
CA LEU A 276 -13.86 8.09 -3.17
C LEU A 276 -12.40 8.11 -2.68
N LEU A 277 -11.49 8.59 -3.53
CA LEU A 277 -10.08 8.75 -3.20
C LEU A 277 -9.49 10.06 -3.74
N PRO A 278 -9.89 11.24 -3.20
CA PRO A 278 -9.45 12.55 -3.67
C PRO A 278 -8.05 12.94 -3.19
N SER A 279 -7.17 11.96 -2.98
CA SER A 279 -5.83 12.16 -2.40
C SER A 279 -5.02 13.22 -3.14
N GLU A 280 -4.27 14.03 -2.41
CA GLU A 280 -3.31 14.98 -2.98
C GLU A 280 -2.06 14.28 -3.53
N LYS A 281 -1.63 13.21 -2.87
CA LYS A 281 -0.52 12.34 -3.29
C LYS A 281 -0.87 10.89 -3.03
N GLU A 282 -0.59 10.05 -4.01
CA GLU A 282 -0.79 8.61 -3.91
C GLU A 282 0.28 7.89 -4.72
N SER A 283 1.07 7.03 -4.10
CA SER A 283 2.15 6.33 -4.80
C SER A 283 1.63 5.23 -5.72
N PHE A 284 0.49 4.62 -5.39
CA PHE A 284 -0.15 3.57 -6.17
C PHE A 284 -1.67 3.60 -6.05
N GLY A 285 -2.21 3.56 -4.81
CA GLY A 285 -3.64 3.49 -4.56
C GLY A 285 -4.12 2.08 -4.22
N LEU A 286 -3.49 1.41 -3.26
CA LEU A 286 -3.86 0.05 -2.86
C LEU A 286 -5.34 -0.05 -2.45
N ALA A 287 -5.86 0.93 -1.70
CA ALA A 287 -7.27 0.95 -1.30
C ALA A 287 -8.22 1.07 -2.51
N ALA A 288 -7.83 1.82 -3.56
CA ALA A 288 -8.57 1.87 -4.81
C ALA A 288 -8.55 0.50 -5.51
N LEU A 289 -7.41 -0.19 -5.53
CA LEU A 289 -7.29 -1.53 -6.12
C LEU A 289 -8.16 -2.54 -5.35
N GLU A 290 -8.17 -2.51 -4.02
CA GLU A 290 -9.04 -3.36 -3.17
C GLU A 290 -10.53 -3.11 -3.48
N ALA A 291 -10.93 -1.83 -3.63
CA ALA A 291 -12.29 -1.47 -4.03
C ALA A 291 -12.64 -2.00 -5.42
N MET A 292 -11.76 -1.82 -6.41
CA MET A 292 -11.97 -2.33 -7.78
C MET A 292 -12.11 -3.85 -7.81
N ALA A 293 -11.32 -4.59 -7.03
CA ALA A 293 -11.43 -6.04 -6.96
C ALA A 293 -12.77 -6.50 -6.36
N SER A 294 -13.30 -5.75 -5.40
CA SER A 294 -14.68 -5.93 -4.87
C SER A 294 -15.76 -5.52 -5.89
N GLY A 295 -15.38 -4.95 -7.03
CA GLY A 295 -16.32 -4.44 -8.04
C GLY A 295 -16.87 -3.07 -7.70
N VAL A 296 -16.14 -2.25 -6.97
CA VAL A 296 -16.54 -0.88 -6.64
C VAL A 296 -15.82 0.10 -7.56
N PRO A 297 -16.54 0.90 -8.37
CA PRO A 297 -15.93 1.92 -9.23
C PRO A 297 -15.36 3.07 -8.40
N ILE A 298 -14.34 3.75 -8.95
CA ILE A 298 -13.52 4.71 -8.25
C ILE A 298 -13.74 6.13 -8.80
N ILE A 299 -13.96 7.10 -7.90
CA ILE A 299 -13.71 8.52 -8.18
C ILE A 299 -12.42 8.90 -7.45
N SER A 300 -11.41 9.27 -8.21
CA SER A 300 -10.10 9.62 -7.64
C SER A 300 -9.50 10.86 -8.26
N SER A 301 -8.50 11.42 -7.59
CA SER A 301 -7.63 12.42 -8.21
C SER A 301 -6.71 11.78 -9.26
N ASN A 302 -6.30 12.57 -10.26
CA ASN A 302 -5.39 12.18 -11.33
C ASN A 302 -3.92 12.37 -10.92
N THR A 303 -3.53 11.92 -9.72
CA THR A 303 -2.21 12.15 -9.15
C THR A 303 -1.46 10.85 -8.86
N GLY A 304 -0.13 10.94 -8.95
CA GLY A 304 0.75 9.82 -8.62
C GLY A 304 0.43 8.56 -9.43
N GLY A 305 0.38 7.41 -8.75
CA GLY A 305 0.06 6.12 -9.37
C GLY A 305 -1.42 5.86 -9.61
N LEU A 306 -2.35 6.76 -9.20
CA LEU A 306 -3.79 6.54 -9.39
C LEU A 306 -4.21 6.36 -10.85
N PRO A 307 -3.68 7.13 -11.84
CA PRO A 307 -3.99 6.90 -13.25
C PRO A 307 -3.49 5.55 -13.81
N GLU A 308 -2.54 4.90 -13.13
CA GLU A 308 -2.07 3.57 -13.51
C GLU A 308 -3.05 2.46 -13.06
N VAL A 309 -3.83 2.73 -12.01
CA VAL A 309 -4.81 1.80 -11.40
C VAL A 309 -6.21 2.06 -11.93
N ASN A 310 -6.71 3.30 -11.79
CA ASN A 310 -8.05 3.72 -12.21
C ASN A 310 -8.04 4.17 -13.67
N ILE A 311 -8.82 3.50 -14.51
CA ILE A 311 -8.92 3.81 -15.96
C ILE A 311 -10.13 4.71 -16.19
N GLU A 312 -9.85 5.92 -16.69
CA GLU A 312 -10.86 6.94 -17.03
C GLU A 312 -12.01 6.38 -17.86
N GLY A 313 -13.25 6.59 -17.42
CA GLY A 313 -14.47 6.16 -18.11
C GLY A 313 -14.70 4.64 -18.14
N GLN A 314 -13.82 3.84 -17.51
CA GLN A 314 -13.95 2.39 -17.45
C GLN A 314 -14.15 1.88 -16.03
N SER A 315 -13.11 2.00 -15.17
CA SER A 315 -13.19 1.57 -13.76
C SER A 315 -13.66 2.70 -12.84
N GLY A 316 -13.81 3.88 -13.34
CA GLY A 316 -14.22 5.08 -12.63
C GLY A 316 -13.84 6.33 -13.41
N PHE A 317 -13.65 7.44 -12.69
CA PHE A 317 -13.20 8.71 -13.25
C PHE A 317 -12.03 9.30 -12.47
N LEU A 318 -11.22 10.09 -13.18
CA LEU A 318 -10.08 10.83 -12.65
C LEU A 318 -10.37 12.34 -12.73
N SER A 319 -10.07 13.09 -11.69
CA SER A 319 -10.24 14.55 -11.68
C SER A 319 -9.01 15.24 -11.10
N PRO A 320 -8.76 16.51 -11.44
CA PRO A 320 -7.69 17.28 -10.77
C PRO A 320 -7.86 17.31 -9.26
N VAL A 321 -6.75 17.28 -8.53
CA VAL A 321 -6.74 17.37 -7.07
C VAL A 321 -7.54 18.61 -6.61
N GLY A 322 -8.50 18.42 -5.70
CA GLY A 322 -9.36 19.48 -5.18
C GLY A 322 -10.52 19.90 -6.08
N ASN A 323 -10.71 19.28 -7.24
CA ASN A 323 -11.87 19.55 -8.09
C ASN A 323 -13.11 18.78 -7.62
N ILE A 324 -13.63 19.19 -6.45
CA ILE A 324 -14.78 18.57 -5.78
C ILE A 324 -16.01 18.54 -6.69
N LYS A 325 -16.25 19.60 -7.46
CA LYS A 325 -17.43 19.70 -8.36
C LYS A 325 -17.42 18.62 -9.43
N GLU A 326 -16.30 18.42 -10.09
CA GLU A 326 -16.16 17.40 -11.13
C GLU A 326 -16.23 16.00 -10.54
N MET A 327 -15.57 15.77 -9.39
CA MET A 327 -15.64 14.48 -8.68
C MET A 327 -17.08 14.14 -8.28
N ALA A 328 -17.86 15.11 -7.81
CA ALA A 328 -19.27 14.91 -7.47
C ALA A 328 -20.12 14.61 -8.72
N ALA A 329 -19.94 15.36 -9.80
CA ALA A 329 -20.65 15.13 -11.05
C ALA A 329 -20.36 13.74 -11.64
N ASN A 330 -19.09 13.32 -11.60
CA ASN A 330 -18.66 11.98 -12.01
C ASN A 330 -19.26 10.88 -11.11
N ALA A 331 -19.33 11.09 -9.81
CA ALA A 331 -19.99 10.19 -8.86
C ALA A 331 -21.48 10.04 -9.18
N ILE A 332 -22.20 11.15 -9.41
CA ILE A 332 -23.61 11.15 -9.79
C ILE A 332 -23.80 10.40 -11.11
N THR A 333 -22.92 10.61 -12.08
CA THR A 333 -22.98 9.91 -13.38
C THR A 333 -22.92 8.39 -13.22
N ILE A 334 -22.09 7.86 -12.34
CA ILE A 334 -21.99 6.41 -12.08
C ILE A 334 -23.23 5.91 -11.31
N LEU A 335 -23.71 6.67 -10.33
CA LEU A 335 -24.72 6.21 -9.36
C LEU A 335 -26.16 6.39 -9.80
N LYS A 336 -26.43 7.17 -10.87
CA LYS A 336 -27.77 7.60 -11.29
C LYS A 336 -28.71 6.45 -11.65
N ASP A 337 -28.19 5.36 -12.19
CA ASP A 337 -28.97 4.19 -12.58
C ASP A 337 -28.16 2.90 -12.42
N ASP A 338 -28.85 1.78 -12.24
CA ASP A 338 -28.23 0.48 -11.97
C ASP A 338 -27.43 -0.04 -13.16
N ALA A 339 -27.89 0.18 -14.40
CA ALA A 339 -27.23 -0.34 -15.60
C ALA A 339 -25.84 0.33 -15.79
N THR A 340 -25.77 1.65 -15.58
CA THR A 340 -24.49 2.38 -15.59
C THR A 340 -23.56 1.89 -14.49
N LEU A 341 -24.08 1.78 -13.26
CA LEU A 341 -23.32 1.31 -12.10
C LEU A 341 -22.76 -0.11 -12.33
N ASP A 342 -23.59 -1.04 -12.79
CA ASP A 342 -23.19 -2.43 -13.03
C ASP A 342 -22.12 -2.53 -14.13
N GLY A 343 -22.19 -1.70 -15.16
CA GLY A 343 -21.17 -1.58 -16.19
C GLY A 343 -19.80 -1.18 -15.60
N PHE A 344 -19.79 -0.16 -14.74
CA PHE A 344 -18.57 0.27 -14.06
C PHE A 344 -18.06 -0.78 -13.05
N LYS A 345 -18.95 -1.44 -12.30
CA LYS A 345 -18.61 -2.54 -11.39
C LYS A 345 -17.91 -3.70 -12.11
N ALA A 346 -18.44 -4.12 -13.24
CA ALA A 346 -17.84 -5.19 -14.06
C ALA A 346 -16.45 -4.79 -14.59
N ASN A 347 -16.31 -3.56 -15.08
CA ASN A 347 -15.04 -3.03 -15.59
C ASN A 347 -14.00 -2.84 -14.47
N ALA A 348 -14.40 -2.40 -13.29
CA ALA A 348 -13.52 -2.29 -12.12
C ALA A 348 -12.90 -3.65 -11.76
N ARG A 349 -13.74 -4.70 -11.62
CA ARG A 349 -13.26 -6.07 -11.38
C ARG A 349 -12.30 -6.56 -12.49
N LYS A 350 -12.66 -6.33 -13.75
CA LYS A 350 -11.80 -6.71 -14.88
C LYS A 350 -10.44 -6.02 -14.81
N SER A 351 -10.43 -4.73 -14.52
CA SER A 351 -9.20 -3.92 -14.45
C SER A 351 -8.30 -4.32 -13.29
N SER A 352 -8.86 -4.73 -12.14
CA SER A 352 -8.07 -5.13 -10.97
C SER A 352 -7.24 -6.40 -11.21
N LYS A 353 -7.67 -7.30 -12.11
CA LYS A 353 -6.96 -8.57 -12.42
C LYS A 353 -5.54 -8.38 -12.95
N ARG A 354 -5.22 -7.20 -13.48
CA ARG A 354 -3.85 -6.85 -13.90
C ARG A 354 -2.86 -6.84 -12.73
N PHE A 355 -3.37 -6.64 -11.53
CA PHE A 355 -2.61 -6.51 -10.29
C PHE A 355 -2.86 -7.68 -9.33
N ASP A 356 -3.25 -8.83 -9.88
CA ASP A 356 -3.41 -10.06 -9.09
C ASP A 356 -2.05 -10.62 -8.66
N THR A 357 -2.02 -11.19 -7.46
CA THR A 357 -0.84 -11.88 -6.90
C THR A 357 -0.17 -12.79 -7.90
N LYS A 358 -0.94 -13.59 -8.65
CA LYS A 358 -0.43 -14.54 -9.66
C LYS A 358 0.28 -13.85 -10.83
N THR A 359 -0.05 -12.59 -11.10
CA THR A 359 0.55 -11.80 -12.19
C THR A 359 1.82 -11.07 -11.71
N ILE A 360 1.82 -10.62 -10.46
CA ILE A 360 2.87 -9.73 -9.96
C ILE A 360 3.97 -10.49 -9.21
N VAL A 361 3.66 -11.49 -8.38
CA VAL A 361 4.67 -12.23 -7.61
C VAL A 361 5.75 -12.86 -8.49
N PRO A 362 5.44 -13.48 -9.65
CA PRO A 362 6.46 -14.00 -10.56
C PRO A 362 7.45 -12.95 -11.07
N LYS A 363 7.09 -11.67 -11.10
CA LYS A 363 8.03 -10.59 -11.46
C LYS A 363 9.09 -10.39 -10.37
N TYR A 364 8.72 -10.51 -9.10
CA TYR A 364 9.68 -10.47 -8.00
C TYR A 364 10.59 -11.69 -8.01
N GLU A 365 10.05 -12.89 -8.26
CA GLU A 365 10.84 -14.13 -8.38
C GLU A 365 11.89 -14.03 -9.49
N ALA A 366 11.50 -13.54 -10.66
CA ALA A 366 12.42 -13.30 -11.77
C ALA A 366 13.52 -12.28 -11.43
N LEU A 367 13.19 -11.22 -10.66
CA LEU A 367 14.19 -10.26 -10.18
C LEU A 367 15.15 -10.91 -9.17
N TYR A 368 14.66 -11.73 -8.26
CA TYR A 368 15.52 -12.44 -7.30
C TYR A 368 16.49 -13.37 -8.01
N GLU A 369 16.04 -14.17 -8.97
CA GLU A 369 16.89 -15.06 -9.78
C GLU A 369 17.95 -14.27 -10.52
N LYS A 370 17.58 -13.15 -11.17
CA LYS A 370 18.50 -12.27 -11.88
C LYS A 370 19.61 -11.71 -10.96
N VAL A 371 19.25 -11.31 -9.75
CA VAL A 371 20.19 -10.73 -8.78
C VAL A 371 21.11 -11.79 -8.20
N LEU A 372 20.56 -12.97 -7.86
CA LEU A 372 21.34 -14.11 -7.39
C LEU A 372 22.34 -14.61 -8.45
N PHE A 373 21.92 -14.69 -9.70
CA PHE A 373 22.82 -15.08 -10.79
C PHE A 373 23.99 -14.09 -10.95
N LYS A 374 23.74 -12.78 -10.84
CA LYS A 374 24.78 -11.76 -10.91
C LYS A 374 25.76 -11.82 -9.74
N SER A 375 25.29 -12.17 -8.54
CA SER A 375 26.14 -12.26 -7.33
C SER A 375 27.04 -13.49 -7.33
N GLN A 376 26.74 -14.51 -8.15
CA GLN A 376 27.51 -15.74 -8.30
C GLN A 376 28.46 -15.70 -9.51
N ALA A 377 28.36 -14.69 -10.37
CA ALA A 377 29.31 -14.49 -11.48
C ALA A 377 30.64 -14.04 -10.92
N PRO A 378 31.78 -14.67 -11.37
CA PRO A 378 33.14 -14.41 -10.88
C PRO A 378 33.62 -12.99 -11.12
#